data_da1be2c19e6fbdca98ce2c433b12dbee
#
_entry.id   da1be2c19e6fbdca98ce2c433b12dbee
#
_cell.length_a   1.000
_cell.length_b   1.000
_cell.length_c   1.000
_cell.angle_alpha   90.00
_cell.angle_beta   90.00
_cell.angle_gamma   90.00
#
_symmetry.space_group_name_H-M   'P 1'
#
loop_
_entity.id
_entity.type
_entity.pdbx_description
1 polymer ?
#
loop_
_entity_poly.entity_id
_entity_poly.type
_entity_poly.pdbx_seq_one_letter_code
_entity_poly.pdbx_strand_id
1 'polypeptide(L)'
;MSEHDISTPDEPRDDAAEPAASNPKDITDPPLGSPWEDLRAYVATPRLTGLRLSPDGTRLVASVSTLNKDKNAYVTSLWQVDPSGAQPARRLTRGVDGDAASAFTRGGDLLFTSKRTVPAEDEPAKDSTKALWCLPAGGGEAYVAGR
;
A
#
# COMPACT_ATOMS: atom_id res chain seq x y z
N MET A 1 37.02 -73.49 -21.74
CA MET A 1 37.53 -73.12 -23.05
C MET A 1 36.59 -72.08 -23.56
N SER A 2 37.08 -70.97 -23.97
CA SER A 2 36.46 -69.81 -24.59
C SER A 2 35.68 -68.88 -23.64
N GLU A 3 36.50 -67.97 -23.13
CA GLU A 3 36.01 -66.73 -22.46
C GLU A 3 35.41 -65.83 -23.52
N HIS A 4 34.19 -65.33 -23.25
CA HIS A 4 33.56 -64.28 -24.04
C HIS A 4 33.70 -63.00 -23.27
N ASP A 5 34.64 -62.19 -23.73
CA ASP A 5 34.82 -60.79 -23.35
C ASP A 5 33.68 -59.98 -23.97
N ILE A 6 32.81 -59.40 -23.11
CA ILE A 6 31.78 -58.51 -23.57
C ILE A 6 32.20 -57.10 -23.12
N SER A 7 32.86 -56.38 -24.03
CA SER A 7 33.13 -54.94 -23.92
C SER A 7 31.78 -54.21 -23.93
N THR A 8 31.50 -53.55 -22.83
CA THR A 8 30.38 -52.60 -22.71
C THR A 8 30.78 -51.29 -23.41
N PRO A 9 29.96 -50.72 -24.30
CA PRO A 9 30.22 -49.40 -24.89
C PRO A 9 30.09 -48.31 -23.84
N ASP A 10 31.09 -47.45 -23.83
CA ASP A 10 31.16 -46.21 -23.06
C ASP A 10 30.02 -45.26 -23.50
N GLU A 11 29.07 -45.04 -22.60
CA GLU A 11 27.99 -44.11 -22.81
C GLU A 11 28.50 -42.69 -22.58
N PRO A 12 28.34 -41.73 -23.49
CA PRO A 12 28.75 -40.35 -23.26
C PRO A 12 27.90 -39.73 -22.16
N ARG A 13 28.52 -39.36 -21.07
CA ARG A 13 27.93 -38.53 -20.02
C ARG A 13 27.62 -37.17 -20.62
N ASP A 14 26.34 -36.91 -20.79
CA ASP A 14 25.81 -35.57 -21.04
C ASP A 14 26.12 -34.71 -19.80
N ASP A 15 27.21 -33.97 -19.90
CA ASP A 15 27.54 -32.90 -18.95
C ASP A 15 26.60 -31.71 -19.24
N ALA A 16 25.32 -31.87 -18.81
CA ALA A 16 24.39 -30.76 -18.75
C ALA A 16 24.94 -29.78 -17.71
N ALA A 17 25.65 -28.77 -18.17
CA ALA A 17 26.12 -27.65 -17.36
C ALA A 17 24.88 -27.06 -16.67
N GLU A 18 24.79 -27.21 -15.35
CA GLU A 18 23.85 -26.47 -14.53
C GLU A 18 23.99 -24.96 -14.84
N PRO A 19 22.87 -24.24 -15.08
CA PRO A 19 22.97 -22.81 -15.26
C PRO A 19 23.57 -22.23 -13.98
N ALA A 20 24.73 -21.61 -14.10
CA ALA A 20 25.45 -20.95 -13.03
C ALA A 20 24.49 -20.04 -12.29
N ALA A 21 24.22 -20.31 -11.01
CA ALA A 21 23.44 -19.47 -10.14
C ALA A 21 24.00 -18.05 -10.21
N SER A 22 23.22 -17.13 -10.77
CA SER A 22 23.61 -15.74 -10.90
C SER A 22 23.96 -15.19 -9.52
N ASN A 23 25.20 -14.71 -9.40
CA ASN A 23 25.70 -14.09 -8.17
C ASN A 23 24.77 -12.92 -7.80
N PRO A 24 24.19 -12.85 -6.58
CA PRO A 24 23.30 -11.76 -6.17
C PRO A 24 23.95 -10.37 -6.20
N LYS A 25 25.20 -10.27 -6.57
CA LYS A 25 25.93 -9.00 -6.80
C LYS A 25 25.93 -8.52 -8.25
N ASP A 26 25.53 -9.35 -9.20
CA ASP A 26 25.26 -8.90 -10.57
C ASP A 26 23.86 -8.29 -10.66
N ILE A 27 23.71 -7.13 -10.05
CA ILE A 27 22.56 -6.26 -10.33
C ILE A 27 22.84 -5.68 -11.71
N THR A 28 22.44 -6.41 -12.73
CA THR A 28 22.39 -5.88 -14.10
C THR A 28 21.44 -4.70 -14.09
N ASP A 29 21.85 -3.58 -14.67
CA ASP A 29 20.99 -2.42 -14.83
C ASP A 29 19.64 -2.87 -15.43
N PRO A 30 18.49 -2.40 -14.90
CA PRO A 30 17.19 -2.80 -15.40
C PRO A 30 17.10 -2.45 -16.89
N PRO A 31 16.41 -3.27 -17.71
CA PRO A 31 16.25 -3.00 -19.13
C PRO A 31 15.58 -1.63 -19.34
N LEU A 32 16.05 -0.89 -20.33
CA LEU A 32 15.51 0.41 -20.73
C LEU A 32 13.98 0.35 -20.81
N GLY A 33 13.28 1.28 -20.12
CA GLY A 33 11.82 1.28 -20.01
C GLY A 33 11.25 0.48 -18.84
N SER A 34 12.09 -0.04 -17.95
CA SER A 34 11.65 -0.66 -16.70
C SER A 34 11.05 0.39 -15.76
N PRO A 35 9.93 0.08 -15.03
CA PRO A 35 9.39 0.97 -14.00
C PRO A 35 10.39 1.26 -12.86
N TRP A 36 11.50 0.56 -12.81
CA TRP A 36 12.58 0.72 -11.82
C TRP A 36 13.71 1.64 -12.29
N GLU A 37 13.67 2.12 -13.53
CA GLU A 37 14.69 2.99 -14.12
C GLU A 37 14.84 4.31 -13.37
N ASP A 38 13.71 4.89 -12.94
CA ASP A 38 13.70 6.02 -12.02
C ASP A 38 13.17 5.58 -10.64
N LEU A 39 14.07 5.15 -9.79
CA LEU A 39 13.74 4.71 -8.43
C LEU A 39 13.08 5.84 -7.61
N ARG A 40 13.41 7.11 -7.86
CA ARG A 40 12.80 8.26 -7.17
C ARG A 40 11.35 8.44 -7.58
N ALA A 41 11.05 8.34 -8.87
CA ALA A 41 9.69 8.38 -9.39
C ALA A 41 8.88 7.20 -8.86
N TYR A 42 9.44 6.00 -8.85
CA TYR A 42 8.80 4.81 -8.29
C TYR A 42 8.46 4.96 -6.80
N VAL A 43 9.40 5.44 -6.00
CA VAL A 43 9.17 5.68 -4.55
C VAL A 43 8.15 6.79 -4.33
N ALA A 44 8.10 7.80 -5.18
CA ALA A 44 7.13 8.90 -5.09
C ALA A 44 5.73 8.52 -5.57
N THR A 45 5.56 7.39 -6.25
CA THR A 45 4.25 6.92 -6.74
C THR A 45 3.28 6.69 -5.57
N PRO A 46 2.06 7.27 -5.63
CA PRO A 46 1.03 7.02 -4.62
C PRO A 46 0.67 5.54 -4.54
N ARG A 47 0.50 5.03 -3.33
CA ARG A 47 0.20 3.62 -3.07
C ARG A 47 -1.21 3.47 -2.53
N LEU A 48 -2.01 2.63 -3.18
CA LEU A 48 -3.30 2.22 -2.65
C LEU A 48 -3.06 1.17 -1.55
N THR A 49 -3.44 1.50 -0.31
CA THR A 49 -3.19 0.65 0.87
C THR A 49 -4.46 0.02 1.44
N GLY A 50 -5.63 0.40 0.95
CA GLY A 50 -6.88 -0.20 1.36
C GLY A 50 -8.10 0.40 0.67
N LEU A 51 -9.17 -0.41 0.64
CA LEU A 51 -10.48 -0.01 0.13
C LEU A 51 -11.55 -0.35 1.16
N ARG A 52 -12.58 0.50 1.25
CA ARG A 52 -13.77 0.28 2.07
C ARG A 52 -15.00 0.69 1.28
N LEU A 53 -15.96 -0.22 1.19
CA LEU A 53 -17.27 0.02 0.57
C LEU A 53 -18.31 0.23 1.67
N SER A 54 -19.20 1.22 1.49
CA SER A 54 -20.32 1.44 2.40
C SER A 54 -21.33 0.28 2.33
N PRO A 55 -22.10 0.03 3.40
CA PRO A 55 -23.07 -1.07 3.44
C PRO A 55 -24.12 -1.04 2.31
N ASP A 56 -24.48 0.15 1.85
CA ASP A 56 -25.42 0.38 0.76
C ASP A 56 -24.78 0.32 -0.64
N GLY A 57 -23.45 0.13 -0.71
CA GLY A 57 -22.68 0.05 -1.96
C GLY A 57 -22.50 1.38 -2.69
N THR A 58 -22.94 2.50 -2.13
CA THR A 58 -22.95 3.81 -2.83
C THR A 58 -21.63 4.59 -2.68
N ARG A 59 -20.84 4.29 -1.64
CA ARG A 59 -19.62 5.01 -1.33
C ARG A 59 -18.42 4.06 -1.27
N LEU A 60 -17.40 4.35 -2.06
CA LEU A 60 -16.10 3.67 -1.99
C LEU A 60 -15.06 4.63 -1.44
N VAL A 61 -14.34 4.22 -0.41
CA VAL A 61 -13.23 4.99 0.16
C VAL A 61 -11.92 4.22 -0.02
N ALA A 62 -10.95 4.91 -0.60
CA ALA A 62 -9.60 4.43 -0.79
C ALA A 62 -8.65 5.06 0.22
N SER A 63 -7.76 4.26 0.80
CA SER A 63 -6.62 4.72 1.58
C SER A 63 -5.42 4.83 0.66
N VAL A 64 -4.90 6.05 0.50
CA VAL A 64 -3.80 6.36 -0.41
C VAL A 64 -2.63 6.92 0.38
N SER A 65 -1.49 6.23 0.30
CA SER A 65 -0.24 6.64 0.94
C SER A 65 0.66 7.36 -0.06
N THR A 66 1.12 8.53 0.32
CA THR A 66 2.07 9.36 -0.45
C THR A 66 3.24 9.75 0.42
N LEU A 67 4.39 10.06 -0.17
CA LEU A 67 5.50 10.63 0.58
C LEU A 67 5.10 11.98 1.20
N ASN A 68 5.55 12.21 2.42
CA ASN A 68 5.45 13.53 3.07
C ASN A 68 6.36 14.55 2.36
N LYS A 69 6.30 15.82 2.80
CA LYS A 69 7.10 16.90 2.22
C LYS A 69 8.61 16.63 2.32
N ASP A 70 9.05 16.02 3.40
CA ASP A 70 10.46 15.72 3.67
C ASP A 70 10.95 14.45 2.96
N LYS A 71 10.03 13.72 2.27
CA LYS A 71 10.29 12.49 1.53
C LYS A 71 10.94 11.37 2.37
N ASN A 72 10.69 11.36 3.67
CA ASN A 72 11.24 10.40 4.63
C ASN A 72 10.21 9.45 5.22
N ALA A 73 8.91 9.68 4.99
CA ALA A 73 7.82 8.84 5.48
C ALA A 73 6.61 8.86 4.54
N TYR A 74 5.86 7.77 4.55
CA TYR A 74 4.56 7.72 3.87
C TYR A 74 3.45 8.20 4.80
N VAL A 75 2.60 9.07 4.28
CA VAL A 75 1.42 9.59 4.97
C VAL A 75 0.17 9.15 4.21
N THR A 76 -0.73 8.47 4.91
CA THR A 76 -1.97 7.97 4.32
C THR A 76 -3.08 9.01 4.45
N SER A 77 -3.81 9.21 3.38
CA SER A 77 -5.04 10.02 3.35
C SER A 77 -6.19 9.22 2.77
N LEU A 78 -7.40 9.59 3.15
CA LEU A 78 -8.63 8.93 2.67
C LEU A 78 -9.22 9.70 1.51
N TRP A 79 -9.64 8.95 0.49
CA TRP A 79 -10.21 9.47 -0.74
C TRP A 79 -11.53 8.79 -1.05
N GLN A 80 -12.54 9.56 -1.38
CA GLN A 80 -13.76 9.02 -1.98
C GLN A 80 -13.52 8.81 -3.46
N VAL A 81 -13.85 7.61 -3.93
CA VAL A 81 -13.71 7.21 -5.33
C VAL A 81 -15.08 6.86 -5.86
N ASP A 82 -15.39 7.33 -7.05
CA ASP A 82 -16.57 6.88 -7.78
C ASP A 82 -16.23 5.59 -8.54
N PRO A 83 -16.87 4.44 -8.21
CA PRO A 83 -16.59 3.18 -8.89
C PRO A 83 -16.92 3.19 -10.37
N SER A 84 -17.84 4.06 -10.80
CA SER A 84 -18.20 4.21 -12.21
C SER A 84 -17.19 5.03 -13.03
N GLY A 85 -16.32 5.77 -12.34
CA GLY A 85 -15.35 6.67 -12.98
C GLY A 85 -15.96 7.96 -13.55
N ALA A 86 -17.25 8.23 -13.31
CA ALA A 86 -17.93 9.42 -13.81
C ALA A 86 -17.49 10.69 -13.06
N GLN A 87 -17.08 10.54 -11.79
CA GLN A 87 -16.62 11.65 -10.95
C GLN A 87 -15.15 11.46 -10.55
N PRO A 88 -14.36 12.56 -10.50
CA PRO A 88 -12.98 12.49 -10.04
C PRO A 88 -12.91 12.10 -8.57
N ALA A 89 -11.85 11.40 -8.19
CA ALA A 89 -11.60 11.06 -6.80
C ALA A 89 -11.45 12.32 -5.94
N ARG A 90 -12.10 12.35 -4.79
CA ARG A 90 -12.10 13.48 -3.86
C ARG A 90 -11.41 13.12 -2.55
N ARG A 91 -10.41 13.91 -2.17
CA ARG A 91 -9.73 13.73 -0.87
C ARG A 91 -10.67 14.08 0.28
N LEU A 92 -10.83 13.15 1.23
CA LEU A 92 -11.69 13.32 2.41
C LEU A 92 -10.92 13.83 3.62
N THR A 93 -9.66 13.38 3.80
CA THR A 93 -8.88 13.73 4.99
C THR A 93 -7.53 14.34 4.64
N ARG A 94 -7.02 15.21 5.53
CA ARG A 94 -5.77 15.96 5.35
C ARG A 94 -4.88 15.92 6.59
N GLY A 95 -4.99 14.86 7.41
CA GLY A 95 -4.14 14.68 8.59
C GLY A 95 -2.66 14.63 8.20
N VAL A 96 -1.83 15.36 8.92
CA VAL A 96 -0.36 15.42 8.67
C VAL A 96 0.34 14.14 9.08
N ASP A 97 -0.20 13.44 10.10
CA ASP A 97 0.36 12.19 10.64
C ASP A 97 -0.27 10.94 10.00
N GLY A 98 -1.14 11.15 9.04
CA GLY A 98 -1.86 10.09 8.36
C GLY A 98 -3.17 9.69 9.02
N ASP A 99 -4.07 9.20 8.18
CA ASP A 99 -5.39 8.72 8.56
C ASP A 99 -5.60 7.32 7.99
N ALA A 100 -6.21 6.41 8.75
CA ALA A 100 -6.49 5.05 8.29
C ALA A 100 -8.00 4.74 8.38
N ALA A 101 -8.61 4.36 7.25
CA ALA A 101 -10.00 3.95 7.22
C ALA A 101 -10.20 2.64 7.99
N SER A 102 -11.18 2.61 8.90
CA SER A 102 -11.51 1.44 9.70
C SER A 102 -12.75 0.73 9.17
N ALA A 103 -13.90 1.41 9.14
CA ALA A 103 -15.17 0.83 8.73
C ALA A 103 -16.18 1.91 8.34
N PHE A 104 -17.30 1.49 7.76
CA PHE A 104 -18.50 2.30 7.71
C PHE A 104 -19.49 1.90 8.81
N THR A 105 -20.21 2.86 9.36
CA THR A 105 -21.37 2.59 10.19
C THR A 105 -22.54 2.09 9.33
N ARG A 106 -23.57 1.53 9.95
CA ARG A 106 -24.79 1.16 9.23
C ARG A 106 -25.45 2.37 8.55
N GLY A 107 -25.31 3.57 9.11
CA GLY A 107 -25.81 4.83 8.57
C GLY A 107 -24.97 5.42 7.44
N GLY A 108 -23.86 4.79 7.08
CA GLY A 108 -22.96 5.24 6.02
C GLY A 108 -21.89 6.25 6.47
N ASP A 109 -21.76 6.54 7.76
CA ASP A 109 -20.67 7.36 8.26
C ASP A 109 -19.36 6.60 8.20
N LEU A 110 -18.27 7.28 7.87
CA LEU A 110 -16.93 6.67 7.80
C LEU A 110 -16.22 6.81 9.15
N LEU A 111 -15.88 5.68 9.75
CA LEU A 111 -14.99 5.62 10.90
C LEU A 111 -13.53 5.49 10.43
N PHE A 112 -12.65 6.28 11.02
CA PHE A 112 -11.22 6.23 10.71
C PHE A 112 -10.38 6.58 11.94
N THR A 113 -9.15 6.10 11.98
CA THR A 113 -8.21 6.46 13.03
C THR A 113 -7.28 7.57 12.57
N SER A 114 -7.01 8.54 13.45
CA SER A 114 -6.14 9.67 13.20
C SER A 114 -5.37 10.06 14.47
N LYS A 115 -4.17 10.59 14.28
CA LYS A 115 -3.35 11.20 15.35
C LYS A 115 -3.52 12.71 15.44
N ARG A 116 -4.50 13.28 14.74
CA ARG A 116 -4.74 14.72 14.81
C ARG A 116 -5.09 15.15 16.23
N THR A 117 -4.62 16.34 16.61
CA THR A 117 -4.95 16.92 17.91
C THR A 117 -6.47 17.07 18.04
N VAL A 118 -7.00 16.54 19.13
CA VAL A 118 -8.39 16.81 19.53
C VAL A 118 -8.39 18.16 20.24
N PRO A 119 -9.23 19.13 19.85
CA PRO A 119 -9.41 20.31 20.65
C PRO A 119 -9.95 19.89 22.02
N ALA A 120 -9.11 19.97 23.05
CA ALA A 120 -9.56 19.84 24.42
C ALA A 120 -9.83 21.25 24.94
N GLU A 121 -10.97 21.45 25.54
CA GLU A 121 -11.40 22.78 26.01
C GLU A 121 -10.49 23.35 27.09
N ASP A 122 -9.61 22.57 27.76
CA ASP A 122 -8.84 23.06 28.92
C ASP A 122 -7.43 22.46 29.16
N GLU A 123 -6.84 21.70 28.22
CA GLU A 123 -5.47 21.21 28.44
C GLU A 123 -4.58 21.38 27.20
N PRO A 124 -3.29 21.80 27.41
CA PRO A 124 -2.33 21.81 26.32
C PRO A 124 -2.15 20.36 25.82
N ALA A 125 -2.36 20.18 24.53
CA ALA A 125 -2.24 18.88 23.84
C ALA A 125 -0.85 18.25 24.08
N LYS A 126 -0.72 17.48 25.14
CA LYS A 126 0.36 16.54 25.38
C LYS A 126 -0.04 15.21 24.77
N ASP A 127 0.72 14.80 23.77
CA ASP A 127 0.64 13.56 23.04
C ASP A 127 -0.55 13.44 22.05
N SER A 128 -0.19 13.39 20.78
CA SER A 128 -1.12 13.04 19.69
C SER A 128 -1.50 11.55 19.78
N THR A 129 -2.41 11.23 20.71
CA THR A 129 -2.94 9.88 20.87
C THR A 129 -3.81 9.54 19.68
N LYS A 130 -3.64 8.33 19.17
CA LYS A 130 -4.46 7.82 18.09
C LYS A 130 -5.92 7.71 18.56
N ALA A 131 -6.82 8.47 17.97
CA ALA A 131 -8.25 8.48 18.30
C ALA A 131 -9.09 7.95 17.13
N LEU A 132 -10.29 7.47 17.45
CA LEU A 132 -11.28 7.09 16.47
C LEU A 132 -12.13 8.33 16.12
N TRP A 133 -12.21 8.61 14.83
CA TRP A 133 -12.95 9.73 14.28
C TRP A 133 -14.11 9.24 13.42
N CYS A 134 -15.17 10.02 13.37
CA CYS A 134 -16.33 9.78 12.52
C CYS A 134 -16.46 10.93 11.51
N LEU A 135 -16.54 10.59 10.23
CA LEU A 135 -16.89 11.51 9.15
C LEU A 135 -18.33 11.22 8.70
N PRO A 136 -19.29 12.14 8.94
CA PRO A 136 -20.69 11.90 8.62
C PRO A 136 -20.93 11.63 7.14
N ALA A 137 -21.92 10.78 6.85
CA ALA A 137 -22.32 10.44 5.48
C ALA A 137 -22.83 11.68 4.72
N GLY A 138 -23.55 12.56 5.40
CA GLY A 138 -24.09 13.80 4.84
C GLY A 138 -23.06 14.91 4.63
N GLY A 139 -21.78 14.67 4.95
CA GLY A 139 -20.75 15.70 4.93
C GLY A 139 -20.61 16.44 6.26
N GLY A 140 -19.73 17.44 6.29
CA GLY A 140 -19.39 18.18 7.50
C GLY A 140 -18.00 17.85 8.02
N GLU A 141 -17.65 18.35 9.21
CA GLU A 141 -16.40 18.07 9.87
C GLU A 141 -16.40 16.71 10.57
N ALA A 142 -15.24 16.05 10.57
CA ALA A 142 -15.07 14.84 11.34
C ALA A 142 -14.99 15.18 12.85
N TYR A 143 -15.60 14.35 13.67
CA TYR A 143 -15.58 14.46 15.13
C TYR A 143 -15.01 13.20 15.78
N VAL A 144 -14.57 13.31 17.03
CA VAL A 144 -14.05 12.19 17.80
C VAL A 144 -15.19 11.26 18.22
N ALA A 145 -15.13 10.01 17.77
CA ALA A 145 -16.10 8.97 18.13
C ALA A 145 -15.67 8.16 19.35
N GLY A 146 -14.35 8.12 19.67
CA GLY A 146 -13.80 7.41 20.82
C GLY A 146 -12.29 7.57 20.93
N ARG A 147 -11.76 7.37 22.11
CA ARG A 147 -10.33 7.39 22.47
C ARG A 147 -9.87 6.05 22.98
#